data_1ba20b42c4c58f670c5626b52fb0bae8
#
_entry.id   1ba20b42c4c58f670c5626b52fb0bae8
#
_cell.length_a   1.000
_cell.length_b   1.000
_cell.length_c   1.000
_cell.angle_alpha   90.00
_cell.angle_beta   90.00
_cell.angle_gamma   90.00
#
_symmetry.space_group_name_H-M   'P 1'
#
loop_
_entity.id
_entity.type
_entity.pdbx_description
1 polymer ?
#
loop_
_entity_poly.entity_id
_entity_poly.type
_entity_poly.pdbx_seq_one_letter_code
_entity_poly.pdbx_strand_id
1 'polypeptide(L)'
;MLTSQRLKMGLTNLAFERYNNLPKCMSYRFENGYSLVGKYTERLKSMYSLDSEQIMALDSLKECKEEHPDIFKKMRSAGIKFIYMKVTNDKFQTPLCLGESMTDLSLKCKCDLSNISRCISKFLSGGKSRYVVTLEPVCEDDEIEEQRLKAFFDGDVIECIKLTRKGQRLAKEERGV
;
A
#
# COMPACT_ATOMS: atom_id res chain seq x y z
N MET A 1 5.69 15.03 14.14
CA MET A 1 5.29 16.24 14.89
C MET A 1 3.98 16.05 15.66
N LEU A 2 2.84 15.71 15.04
CA LEU A 2 1.57 15.44 15.73
C LEU A 2 1.62 14.23 16.67
N THR A 3 2.30 13.17 16.27
CA THR A 3 2.54 11.99 17.10
C THR A 3 3.19 12.34 18.44
N SER A 4 4.07 13.35 18.48
CA SER A 4 4.74 13.77 19.72
C SER A 4 3.79 14.40 20.73
N GLN A 5 2.74 15.10 20.32
CA GLN A 5 1.75 15.67 21.24
C GLN A 5 0.94 14.57 21.93
N ARG A 6 0.44 13.58 21.18
CA ARG A 6 -0.26 12.43 21.76
C ARG A 6 0.65 11.64 22.72
N LEU A 7 1.91 11.43 22.36
CA LEU A 7 2.88 10.76 23.23
C LEU A 7 3.19 11.55 24.51
N LYS A 8 3.20 12.90 24.47
CA LYS A 8 3.27 13.73 25.67
C LYS A 8 2.09 13.50 26.63
N MET A 9 0.93 13.10 26.10
CA MET A 9 -0.23 12.70 26.89
C MET A 9 -0.11 11.26 27.42
N GLY A 10 0.96 10.52 27.11
CA GLY A 10 1.16 9.13 27.53
C GLY A 10 0.22 8.12 26.88
N LEU A 11 -0.43 8.47 25.76
CA LEU A 11 -1.46 7.65 25.14
C LEU A 11 -0.98 6.99 23.83
N THR A 12 -1.30 5.70 23.66
CA THR A 12 -1.25 5.05 22.34
C THR A 12 -2.40 5.53 21.47
N ASN A 13 -2.33 5.36 20.13
CA ASN A 13 -3.44 5.71 19.25
C ASN A 13 -4.75 5.05 19.70
N LEU A 14 -4.70 3.77 20.02
CA LEU A 14 -5.88 3.03 20.45
C LEU A 14 -6.47 3.55 21.77
N ALA A 15 -5.62 3.88 22.75
CA ALA A 15 -6.06 4.45 24.02
C ALA A 15 -6.66 5.84 23.83
N PHE A 16 -6.03 6.69 23.03
CA PHE A 16 -6.53 8.02 22.67
C PHE A 16 -7.89 7.96 21.96
N GLU A 17 -8.05 7.04 20.99
CA GLU A 17 -9.29 6.84 20.27
C GLU A 17 -10.42 6.35 21.16
N ARG A 18 -10.16 5.38 22.04
CA ARG A 18 -11.14 4.89 23.03
C ARG A 18 -11.56 5.97 24.01
N TYR A 19 -10.60 6.69 24.58
CA TYR A 19 -10.87 7.77 25.53
C TYR A 19 -11.73 8.87 24.92
N ASN A 20 -11.54 9.17 23.65
CA ASN A 20 -12.24 10.24 22.95
C ASN A 20 -13.44 9.76 22.12
N ASN A 21 -13.87 8.51 22.25
CA ASN A 21 -14.94 7.91 21.43
C ASN A 21 -14.75 8.14 19.91
N LEU A 22 -13.52 7.93 19.43
CA LEU A 22 -13.20 8.02 18.01
C LEU A 22 -13.23 6.61 17.37
N PRO A 23 -13.62 6.50 16.09
CA PRO A 23 -13.44 5.27 15.34
C PRO A 23 -11.98 4.81 15.31
N LYS A 24 -11.78 3.50 15.20
CA LYS A 24 -10.44 2.90 15.12
C LYS A 24 -9.61 3.50 13.98
N CYS A 25 -8.34 3.71 14.24
CA CYS A 25 -7.34 4.28 13.31
C CYS A 25 -7.55 5.75 12.92
N MET A 26 -8.47 6.48 13.55
CA MET A 26 -8.70 7.89 13.21
C MET A 26 -7.54 8.79 13.62
N SER A 27 -6.99 8.64 14.82
CA SER A 27 -5.82 9.40 15.27
C SER A 27 -4.59 9.10 14.43
N TYR A 28 -4.34 7.83 14.13
CA TYR A 28 -3.25 7.42 13.23
C TYR A 28 -3.38 8.05 11.85
N ARG A 29 -4.58 8.00 11.25
CA ARG A 29 -4.84 8.60 9.93
C ARG A 29 -4.63 10.11 9.95
N PHE A 30 -5.10 10.78 10.98
CA PHE A 30 -4.93 12.22 11.15
C PHE A 30 -3.45 12.61 11.30
N GLU A 31 -2.71 11.94 12.19
CA GLU A 31 -1.27 12.17 12.43
C GLU A 31 -0.41 11.99 11.18
N ASN A 32 -0.86 11.14 10.26
CA ASN A 32 -0.17 10.82 9.01
C ASN A 32 -0.77 11.53 7.77
N GLY A 33 -1.61 12.53 7.94
CA GLY A 33 -2.16 13.36 6.85
C GLY A 33 -3.12 12.62 5.91
N TYR A 34 -3.76 11.52 6.34
CA TYR A 34 -4.80 10.87 5.55
C TYR A 34 -6.09 11.69 5.57
N SER A 35 -6.78 11.77 4.44
CA SER A 35 -8.10 12.41 4.37
C SER A 35 -9.10 11.75 5.31
N LEU A 36 -9.82 12.57 6.07
CA LEU A 36 -10.87 12.17 7.00
C LEU A 36 -12.17 12.88 6.67
N VAL A 37 -13.29 12.34 7.16
CA VAL A 37 -14.58 13.05 7.10
C VAL A 37 -14.48 14.33 7.95
N GLY A 38 -14.93 15.47 7.41
CA GLY A 38 -14.72 16.81 7.97
C GLY A 38 -14.99 16.94 9.46
N LYS A 39 -16.08 16.34 9.97
CA LYS A 39 -16.42 16.34 11.40
C LYS A 39 -15.33 15.76 12.31
N TYR A 40 -14.58 14.76 11.83
CA TYR A 40 -13.48 14.18 12.60
C TYR A 40 -12.20 15.00 12.47
N THR A 41 -11.97 15.61 11.32
CA THR A 41 -10.84 16.52 11.09
C THR A 41 -10.88 17.68 12.08
N GLU A 42 -11.98 18.41 12.16
CA GLU A 42 -12.13 19.55 13.07
C GLU A 42 -12.05 19.14 14.55
N ARG A 43 -12.69 18.02 14.89
CA ARG A 43 -12.62 17.46 16.25
C ARG A 43 -11.20 17.11 16.65
N LEU A 44 -10.42 16.48 15.76
CA LEU A 44 -9.04 16.11 16.02
C LEU A 44 -8.12 17.35 16.07
N LYS A 45 -8.32 18.35 15.20
CA LYS A 45 -7.59 19.63 15.29
C LYS A 45 -7.76 20.27 16.67
N SER A 46 -8.99 20.31 17.17
CA SER A 46 -9.27 20.84 18.51
C SER A 46 -8.63 20.01 19.62
N MET A 47 -8.73 18.68 19.55
CA MET A 47 -8.14 17.77 20.55
C MET A 47 -6.62 17.84 20.63
N TYR A 48 -5.96 18.04 19.48
CA TYR A 48 -4.50 18.18 19.43
C TYR A 48 -4.03 19.60 19.72
N SER A 49 -4.95 20.58 19.86
CA SER A 49 -4.62 21.99 20.09
C SER A 49 -3.54 22.50 19.13
N LEU A 50 -3.76 22.27 17.83
CA LEU A 50 -2.77 22.59 16.79
C LEU A 50 -2.63 24.08 16.60
N ASP A 51 -1.38 24.56 16.53
CA ASP A 51 -1.06 25.90 16.06
C ASP A 51 -1.11 26.02 14.52
N SER A 52 -0.99 27.25 14.02
CA SER A 52 -1.10 27.54 12.58
C SER A 52 -0.02 26.83 11.75
N GLU A 53 1.20 26.71 12.30
CA GLU A 53 2.33 26.05 11.62
C GLU A 53 2.10 24.54 11.50
N GLN A 54 1.56 23.91 12.55
CA GLN A 54 1.21 22.49 12.57
C GLN A 54 0.05 22.18 11.62
N ILE A 55 -0.91 23.09 11.49
CA ILE A 55 -2.02 22.97 10.53
C ILE A 55 -1.47 23.03 9.10
N MET A 56 -0.61 24.00 8.79
CA MET A 56 0.02 24.10 7.46
C MET A 56 0.85 22.86 7.13
N ALA A 57 1.62 22.34 8.07
CA ALA A 57 2.39 21.11 7.90
C ALA A 57 1.51 19.88 7.65
N LEU A 58 0.33 19.82 8.30
CA LEU A 58 -0.65 18.75 8.09
C LEU A 58 -1.29 18.83 6.70
N ASP A 59 -1.63 20.04 6.26
CA ASP A 59 -2.23 20.27 4.93
C ASP A 59 -1.22 19.96 3.83
N SER A 60 0.06 20.34 3.97
CA SER A 60 1.14 19.95 3.05
C SER A 60 1.34 18.42 2.97
N LEU A 61 1.25 17.72 4.11
CA LEU A 61 1.29 16.26 4.13
C LEU A 61 0.11 15.62 3.39
N LYS A 62 -1.06 16.25 3.48
CA LYS A 62 -2.28 15.80 2.82
C LYS A 62 -2.19 16.00 1.30
N GLU A 63 -1.73 17.17 0.85
CA GLU A 63 -1.47 17.47 -0.55
C GLU A 63 -0.47 16.49 -1.14
N CYS A 64 0.66 16.25 -0.47
CA CYS A 64 1.67 15.28 -0.91
C CYS A 64 1.09 13.87 -1.08
N LYS A 65 0.14 13.44 -0.23
CA LYS A 65 -0.52 12.12 -0.37
C LYS A 65 -1.59 12.09 -1.44
N GLU A 66 -2.20 13.21 -1.76
CA GLU A 66 -3.14 13.34 -2.88
C GLU A 66 -2.39 13.35 -4.22
N GLU A 67 -1.21 13.98 -4.27
CA GLU A 67 -0.31 13.99 -5.44
C GLU A 67 0.37 12.62 -5.67
N HIS A 68 0.67 11.90 -4.60
CA HIS A 68 1.30 10.57 -4.64
C HIS A 68 0.36 9.49 -4.09
N PRO A 69 -0.74 9.18 -4.79
CA PRO A 69 -1.65 8.13 -4.37
C PRO A 69 -0.91 6.78 -4.29
N ASP A 70 -1.31 5.97 -3.31
CA ASP A 70 -0.79 4.60 -3.17
C ASP A 70 -0.83 3.87 -4.53
N ILE A 71 0.35 3.62 -5.09
CA ILE A 71 0.56 3.00 -6.41
C ILE A 71 -0.23 1.69 -6.51
N PHE A 72 -0.19 0.85 -5.47
CA PHE A 72 -0.94 -0.40 -5.43
C PHE A 72 -2.45 -0.21 -5.45
N LYS A 73 -2.96 0.85 -4.81
CA LYS A 73 -4.39 1.17 -4.84
C LYS A 73 -4.81 1.60 -6.25
N LYS A 74 -4.03 2.44 -6.91
CA LYS A 74 -4.27 2.88 -8.29
C LYS A 74 -4.26 1.70 -9.26
N MET A 75 -3.28 0.81 -9.15
CA MET A 75 -3.16 -0.38 -9.98
C MET A 75 -4.31 -1.36 -9.74
N ARG A 76 -4.68 -1.64 -8.47
CA ARG A 76 -5.85 -2.47 -8.15
C ARG A 76 -7.16 -1.90 -8.67
N SER A 77 -7.36 -0.59 -8.61
CA SER A 77 -8.55 0.06 -9.19
C SER A 77 -8.61 -0.04 -10.72
N ALA A 78 -7.46 -0.24 -11.37
CA ALA A 78 -7.36 -0.53 -12.80
C ALA A 78 -7.47 -2.03 -13.14
N GLY A 79 -7.80 -2.89 -12.16
CA GLY A 79 -7.99 -4.33 -12.34
C GLY A 79 -6.70 -5.15 -12.32
N ILE A 80 -5.57 -4.55 -11.95
CA ILE A 80 -4.30 -5.27 -11.82
C ILE A 80 -4.30 -6.08 -10.51
N LYS A 81 -4.04 -7.37 -10.63
CA LYS A 81 -3.91 -8.28 -9.50
C LYS A 81 -2.45 -8.54 -9.18
N PHE A 82 -2.17 -8.77 -7.90
CA PHE A 82 -0.84 -9.00 -7.37
C PHE A 82 -0.74 -10.40 -6.78
N ILE A 83 0.40 -11.04 -6.97
CA ILE A 83 0.76 -12.28 -6.29
C ILE A 83 1.83 -11.96 -5.26
N TYR A 84 1.55 -12.26 -4.00
CA TYR A 84 2.47 -12.11 -2.88
C TYR A 84 3.10 -13.46 -2.57
N MET A 85 4.41 -13.49 -2.40
CA MET A 85 5.13 -14.75 -2.23
C MET A 85 6.09 -14.68 -1.04
N LYS A 86 6.18 -15.79 -0.31
CA LYS A 86 7.34 -16.08 0.53
C LYS A 86 8.30 -16.92 -0.29
N VAL A 87 9.58 -16.54 -0.34
CA VAL A 87 10.61 -17.20 -1.14
C VAL A 87 11.75 -17.70 -0.25
N THR A 88 12.53 -18.63 -0.77
CA THR A 88 13.77 -19.08 -0.14
C THR A 88 14.78 -17.91 -0.03
N ASN A 89 15.72 -18.03 0.91
CA ASN A 89 16.73 -16.97 1.13
C ASN A 89 18.02 -17.24 0.32
N ASP A 90 17.94 -18.06 -0.68
CA ASP A 90 19.03 -18.38 -1.61
C ASP A 90 18.99 -17.50 -2.87
N LYS A 91 19.93 -17.74 -3.77
CA LYS A 91 20.00 -17.02 -5.05
C LYS A 91 18.85 -17.32 -6.01
N PHE A 92 18.14 -18.42 -5.82
CA PHE A 92 17.05 -18.86 -6.72
C PHE A 92 15.70 -18.28 -6.33
N GLN A 93 15.54 -17.84 -5.08
CA GLN A 93 14.28 -17.28 -4.55
C GLN A 93 13.06 -18.14 -4.87
N THR A 94 13.18 -19.46 -4.67
CA THR A 94 12.11 -20.42 -4.95
C THR A 94 10.87 -20.10 -4.10
N PRO A 95 9.68 -20.03 -4.71
CA PRO A 95 8.44 -19.79 -3.97
C PRO A 95 8.15 -20.91 -2.97
N LEU A 96 7.94 -20.54 -1.70
CA LEU A 96 7.56 -21.44 -0.61
C LEU A 96 6.06 -21.36 -0.29
N CYS A 97 5.46 -20.18 -0.51
CA CYS A 97 4.06 -19.93 -0.22
C CYS A 97 3.57 -18.77 -1.08
N LEU A 98 2.34 -18.87 -1.58
CA LEU A 98 1.69 -17.86 -2.43
C LEU A 98 0.44 -17.33 -1.73
N GLY A 99 0.17 -16.03 -1.92
CA GLY A 99 -1.03 -15.38 -1.44
C GLY A 99 -1.54 -14.31 -2.41
N GLU A 100 -2.86 -14.19 -2.52
CA GLU A 100 -3.52 -13.15 -3.33
C GLU A 100 -3.48 -11.77 -2.67
N SER A 101 -3.18 -11.74 -1.38
CA SER A 101 -3.00 -10.52 -0.60
C SER A 101 -1.94 -10.72 0.47
N MET A 102 -1.42 -9.60 1.02
CA MET A 102 -0.52 -9.66 2.17
C MET A 102 -1.17 -10.31 3.39
N THR A 103 -2.48 -10.12 3.57
CA THR A 103 -3.25 -10.74 4.65
C THR A 103 -3.35 -12.25 4.47
N ASP A 104 -3.67 -12.71 3.26
CA ASP A 104 -3.72 -14.14 2.93
C ASP A 104 -2.34 -14.79 3.14
N LEU A 105 -1.27 -14.15 2.63
CA LEU A 105 0.09 -14.64 2.85
C LEU A 105 0.48 -14.66 4.33
N SER A 106 0.05 -13.68 5.12
CA SER A 106 0.27 -13.59 6.56
C SER A 106 -0.37 -14.79 7.29
N LEU A 107 -1.60 -15.11 6.95
CA LEU A 107 -2.33 -16.27 7.52
C LEU A 107 -1.65 -17.59 7.14
N LYS A 108 -1.33 -17.80 5.88
CA LYS A 108 -0.67 -19.01 5.37
C LYS A 108 0.72 -19.22 5.97
N CYS A 109 1.49 -18.15 6.10
CA CYS A 109 2.85 -18.21 6.65
C CYS A 109 2.91 -18.14 8.18
N LYS A 110 1.79 -17.90 8.87
CA LYS A 110 1.71 -17.63 10.31
C LYS A 110 2.67 -16.53 10.75
N CYS A 111 2.74 -15.45 9.96
CA CYS A 111 3.61 -14.31 10.16
C CYS A 111 2.81 -13.04 10.37
N ASP A 112 3.42 -12.07 11.04
CA ASP A 112 2.81 -10.76 11.25
C ASP A 112 2.71 -9.97 9.93
N LEU A 113 1.53 -9.41 9.67
CA LEU A 113 1.25 -8.61 8.48
C LEU A 113 2.17 -7.40 8.35
N SER A 114 2.51 -6.76 9.47
CA SER A 114 3.42 -5.61 9.50
C SER A 114 4.84 -5.99 9.06
N ASN A 115 5.28 -7.20 9.42
CA ASN A 115 6.56 -7.72 8.97
C ASN A 115 6.58 -7.99 7.46
N ILE A 116 5.53 -8.62 6.94
CA ILE A 116 5.39 -8.86 5.49
C ILE A 116 5.37 -7.55 4.73
N SER A 117 4.59 -6.56 5.15
CA SER A 117 4.50 -5.25 4.52
C SER A 117 5.87 -4.55 4.46
N ARG A 118 6.62 -4.56 5.56
CA ARG A 118 7.98 -3.97 5.61
C ARG A 118 8.95 -4.70 4.67
N CYS A 119 8.88 -6.03 4.63
CA CYS A 119 9.71 -6.83 3.74
C CYS A 119 9.40 -6.56 2.25
N ILE A 120 8.13 -6.44 1.89
CA ILE A 120 7.71 -6.10 0.52
C ILE A 120 8.17 -4.68 0.15
N SER A 121 8.03 -3.69 1.04
CA SER A 121 8.54 -2.34 0.81
C SER A 121 10.06 -2.34 0.57
N LYS A 122 10.81 -3.14 1.34
CA LYS A 122 12.25 -3.34 1.13
C LYS A 122 12.55 -3.98 -0.23
N PHE A 123 11.77 -4.98 -0.65
CA PHE A 123 11.92 -5.62 -1.95
C PHE A 123 11.71 -4.64 -3.10
N LEU A 124 10.65 -3.84 -3.05
CA LEU A 124 10.31 -2.84 -4.07
C LEU A 124 11.36 -1.71 -4.18
N SER A 125 12.11 -1.45 -3.11
CA SER A 125 13.26 -0.53 -3.13
C SER A 125 14.58 -1.21 -3.55
N GLY A 126 14.53 -2.40 -4.15
CA GLY A 126 15.71 -3.13 -4.65
C GLY A 126 16.47 -3.93 -3.59
N GLY A 127 15.97 -4.02 -2.37
CA GLY A 127 16.59 -4.78 -1.29
C GLY A 127 16.23 -6.27 -1.31
N LYS A 128 17.15 -7.13 -0.86
CA LYS A 128 16.86 -8.56 -0.68
C LYS A 128 15.78 -8.77 0.38
N SER A 129 14.77 -9.58 0.06
CA SER A 129 13.66 -9.91 0.93
C SER A 129 13.22 -11.36 0.78
N ARG A 130 12.66 -11.93 1.87
CA ARG A 130 11.98 -13.24 1.85
C ARG A 130 10.52 -13.15 1.42
N TYR A 131 9.99 -11.95 1.35
CA TYR A 131 8.63 -11.68 0.89
C TYR A 131 8.71 -10.74 -0.30
N VAL A 132 8.20 -11.18 -1.42
CA VAL A 132 8.23 -10.49 -2.69
C VAL A 132 6.83 -10.35 -3.24
N VAL A 133 6.65 -9.44 -4.20
CA VAL A 133 5.39 -9.24 -4.90
C VAL A 133 5.65 -9.18 -6.40
N THR A 134 4.75 -9.76 -7.18
CA THR A 134 4.73 -9.67 -8.63
C THR A 134 3.31 -9.45 -9.13
N LEU A 135 3.15 -9.29 -10.43
CA LEU A 135 1.84 -9.16 -11.07
C LEU A 135 1.32 -10.55 -11.47
N GLU A 136 -0.01 -10.76 -11.36
CA GLU A 136 -0.67 -11.91 -11.95
C GLU A 136 -0.60 -11.78 -13.48
N PRO A 137 -0.16 -12.82 -14.23
CA PRO A 137 -0.17 -12.80 -15.70
C PRO A 137 -1.58 -12.55 -16.25
N VAL A 138 -1.71 -11.83 -17.35
CA VAL A 138 -3.00 -11.50 -18.00
C VAL A 138 -3.16 -12.09 -19.38
N CYS A 139 -2.07 -12.48 -20.04
CA CYS A 139 -2.05 -13.14 -21.36
C CYS A 139 -0.89 -14.14 -21.44
N GLU A 140 -0.85 -14.91 -22.54
CA GLU A 140 0.23 -15.86 -22.82
C GLU A 140 1.39 -15.24 -23.63
N ASP A 141 1.29 -13.95 -23.99
CA ASP A 141 2.32 -13.21 -24.71
C ASP A 141 3.45 -12.80 -23.75
N ASP A 142 4.56 -13.51 -23.81
CA ASP A 142 5.72 -13.31 -22.95
C ASP A 142 6.31 -11.90 -23.07
N GLU A 143 6.30 -11.30 -24.27
CA GLU A 143 6.87 -9.97 -24.50
C GLU A 143 6.05 -8.88 -23.78
N ILE A 144 4.73 -8.99 -23.83
CA ILE A 144 3.84 -8.06 -23.12
C ILE A 144 3.98 -8.24 -21.62
N GLU A 145 4.05 -9.48 -21.12
CA GLU A 145 4.21 -9.75 -19.70
C GLU A 145 5.56 -9.24 -19.16
N GLU A 146 6.64 -9.41 -19.92
CA GLU A 146 7.96 -8.88 -19.55
C GLU A 146 7.97 -7.35 -19.50
N GLN A 147 7.43 -6.68 -20.52
CA GLN A 147 7.31 -5.22 -20.54
C GLN A 147 6.44 -4.71 -19.38
N ARG A 148 5.36 -5.42 -19.07
CA ARG A 148 4.45 -5.08 -17.96
C ARG A 148 5.12 -5.20 -16.61
N LEU A 149 5.87 -6.28 -16.36
CA LEU A 149 6.67 -6.48 -15.15
C LEU A 149 7.75 -5.42 -15.03
N LYS A 150 8.46 -5.11 -16.13
CA LYS A 150 9.45 -4.04 -16.15
C LYS A 150 8.83 -2.70 -15.76
N ALA A 151 7.73 -2.30 -16.38
CA ALA A 151 7.02 -1.06 -16.03
C ALA A 151 6.59 -1.03 -14.56
N PHE A 152 6.18 -2.16 -14.00
CA PHE A 152 5.84 -2.27 -12.58
C PHE A 152 7.04 -2.01 -11.67
N PHE A 153 8.19 -2.65 -11.92
CA PHE A 153 9.39 -2.50 -11.10
C PHE A 153 10.06 -1.12 -11.29
N ASP A 154 9.93 -0.52 -12.47
CA ASP A 154 10.40 0.85 -12.74
C ASP A 154 9.47 1.92 -12.13
N GLY A 155 8.32 1.52 -11.59
CA GLY A 155 7.33 2.43 -10.99
C GLY A 155 6.46 3.18 -12.02
N ASP A 156 6.53 2.82 -13.30
CA ASP A 156 5.68 3.40 -14.36
C ASP A 156 4.28 2.77 -14.33
N VAL A 157 3.45 3.30 -13.42
CA VAL A 157 2.08 2.84 -13.20
C VAL A 157 1.20 3.01 -14.44
N ILE A 158 1.42 4.08 -15.22
CA ILE A 158 0.61 4.39 -16.40
C ILE A 158 0.88 3.36 -17.48
N GLU A 159 2.14 3.10 -17.78
CA GLU A 159 2.54 2.11 -18.77
C GLU A 159 2.14 0.69 -18.36
N CYS A 160 2.32 0.34 -17.09
CA CYS A 160 1.86 -0.94 -16.55
C CYS A 160 0.33 -1.14 -16.73
N ILE A 161 -0.48 -0.10 -16.54
CA ILE A 161 -1.93 -0.16 -16.76
C ILE A 161 -2.26 -0.32 -18.26
N LYS A 162 -1.57 0.40 -19.14
CA LYS A 162 -1.78 0.30 -20.60
C LYS A 162 -1.46 -1.11 -21.11
N LEU A 163 -0.32 -1.65 -20.70
CA LEU A 163 0.13 -3.00 -21.09
C LEU A 163 -0.82 -4.07 -20.54
N THR A 164 -1.31 -3.92 -19.30
CA THR A 164 -2.32 -4.81 -18.74
C THR A 164 -3.60 -4.83 -19.57
N ARG A 165 -4.10 -3.67 -20.00
CA ARG A 165 -5.29 -3.58 -20.86
C ARG A 165 -5.05 -4.17 -22.25
N LYS A 166 -3.84 -4.02 -22.79
CA LYS A 166 -3.42 -4.63 -24.07
C LYS A 166 -3.45 -6.15 -23.94
N GLY A 167 -2.80 -6.73 -22.92
CA GLY A 167 -2.78 -8.17 -22.68
C GLY A 167 -4.18 -8.75 -22.45
N GLN A 168 -5.03 -8.05 -21.66
CA GLN A 168 -6.43 -8.48 -21.47
C GLN A 168 -7.26 -8.51 -22.74
N ARG A 169 -7.00 -7.63 -23.71
CA ARG A 169 -7.65 -7.65 -25.02
C ARG A 169 -7.20 -8.85 -25.83
N LEU A 170 -5.90 -9.10 -25.94
CA LEU A 170 -5.36 -10.27 -26.64
C LEU A 170 -5.91 -11.57 -26.07
N ALA A 171 -5.89 -11.72 -24.74
CA ALA A 171 -6.44 -12.91 -24.10
C ALA A 171 -7.95 -13.12 -24.35
N LYS A 172 -8.72 -12.05 -24.65
CA LYS A 172 -10.13 -12.17 -25.07
C LYS A 172 -10.25 -12.61 -26.54
N GLU A 173 -9.44 -12.02 -27.41
CA GLU A 173 -9.40 -12.35 -28.82
C GLU A 173 -9.02 -13.83 -29.03
N GLU A 174 -8.04 -14.35 -28.31
CA GLU A 174 -7.62 -15.75 -28.29
C GLU A 174 -8.73 -16.70 -27.80
N ARG A 175 -9.57 -16.28 -26.86
CA ARG A 175 -10.70 -17.07 -26.35
C ARG A 175 -11.96 -16.96 -27.21
N GLY A 176 -11.94 -16.16 -28.27
CA GLY A 176 -13.08 -15.98 -29.17
C GLY A 176 -14.29 -15.30 -28.56
N VAL A 177 -14.09 -14.45 -27.53
CA VAL A 177 -15.15 -13.72 -26.81
C VAL A 177 -15.02 -12.22 -27.07
#